data_10a8f261adea66fe0071e591faf329da
#
_entry.id   10a8f261adea66fe0071e591faf329da
#
_cell.length_a   1.000
_cell.length_b   1.000
_cell.length_c   1.000
_cell.angle_alpha   90.00
_cell.angle_beta   90.00
_cell.angle_gamma   90.00
#
_symmetry.space_group_name_H-M   'P 1'
#
loop_
_entity.id
_entity.type
_entity.pdbx_description
1 polymer ?
#
loop_
_entity_poly.entity_id
_entity_poly.type
_entity_poly.pdbx_seq_one_letter_code
_entity_poly.pdbx_strand_id
1 'polypeptide(L)'
;SSFNIFHINEGSEISIIEEDIKENHSIFNLKLNKFICENSTIFKYGKSFNDHSQTYSLSYNYYQIKKDVVLSVDSIITSSFFNKEFIEVDLNNSGSDAKINILNLGKDEQHIDNNILINHNAEHCTSFQHVRNVLDNKSTAVFNGKVIVAEGAQQTDSNQSNKNLLLSLESNAFSNPQLEIHAEDVSCGHGSTTGALDENSIFYLRARGIDYSSAQKMLIKAFAKEVIDDFSLSSLQDLS
;
A
#
# COMPACT_ATOMS: atom_id res chain seq x y z
N SER A 1 1.31 15.05 -16.95
CA SER A 1 1.02 15.46 -15.55
C SER A 1 -0.45 15.81 -15.40
N SER A 2 -1.04 15.44 -14.26
CA SER A 2 -2.42 15.77 -13.92
C SER A 2 -2.52 16.29 -12.49
N PHE A 3 -3.52 17.17 -12.27
CA PHE A 3 -3.94 17.62 -10.95
C PHE A 3 -5.45 17.45 -10.85
N ASN A 4 -5.91 16.66 -9.88
CA ASN A 4 -7.33 16.33 -9.73
C ASN A 4 -7.79 16.64 -8.30
N ILE A 5 -8.99 17.15 -8.17
CA ILE A 5 -9.67 17.33 -6.88
C ILE A 5 -11.00 16.58 -6.94
N PHE A 6 -11.18 15.66 -6.01
CA PHE A 6 -12.41 14.89 -5.84
C PHE A 6 -13.08 15.31 -4.55
N HIS A 7 -14.33 15.72 -4.64
CA HIS A 7 -15.16 16.04 -3.48
C HIS A 7 -16.25 14.98 -3.35
N ILE A 8 -16.15 14.16 -2.32
CA ILE A 8 -17.07 13.05 -2.05
C ILE A 8 -18.10 13.55 -1.03
N ASN A 9 -19.34 13.67 -1.48
CA ASN A 9 -20.41 14.23 -0.68
C ASN A 9 -20.84 13.30 0.47
N GLU A 10 -21.37 13.91 1.52
CA GLU A 10 -21.87 13.23 2.72
C GLU A 10 -22.80 12.05 2.39
N GLY A 11 -22.61 10.93 3.10
CA GLY A 11 -23.38 9.70 2.96
C GLY A 11 -23.16 8.93 1.66
N SER A 12 -22.17 9.30 0.84
CA SER A 12 -21.89 8.61 -0.42
C SER A 12 -21.06 7.34 -0.21
N GLU A 13 -21.32 6.32 -1.04
CA GLU A 13 -20.42 5.18 -1.24
C GLU A 13 -19.88 5.24 -2.67
N ILE A 14 -18.56 5.40 -2.82
CA ILE A 14 -17.90 5.57 -4.11
C ILE A 14 -16.65 4.70 -4.20
N SER A 15 -16.47 4.08 -5.36
CA SER A 15 -15.24 3.37 -5.74
C SER A 15 -14.66 4.00 -6.99
N ILE A 16 -13.36 4.30 -6.95
CA ILE A 16 -12.59 4.78 -8.10
C ILE A 16 -11.47 3.79 -8.35
N ILE A 17 -11.33 3.34 -9.59
CA ILE A 17 -10.20 2.50 -10.01
C ILE A 17 -9.41 3.27 -11.05
N GLU A 18 -8.12 3.42 -10.79
CA GLU A 18 -7.17 4.00 -11.70
C GLU A 18 -6.30 2.89 -12.32
N GLU A 19 -6.36 2.79 -13.64
CA GLU A 19 -5.54 1.86 -14.41
C GLU A 19 -4.61 2.65 -15.32
N ASP A 20 -3.32 2.31 -15.31
CA ASP A 20 -2.40 2.90 -16.27
C ASP A 20 -2.48 2.17 -17.61
N ILE A 21 -2.66 2.95 -18.68
CA ILE A 21 -2.71 2.44 -20.05
C ILE A 21 -1.28 2.28 -20.55
N LYS A 22 -0.98 1.11 -21.14
CA LYS A 22 0.32 0.82 -21.76
C LYS A 22 0.64 1.83 -22.85
N GLU A 23 1.80 2.47 -22.73
CA GLU A 23 2.39 3.27 -23.79
C GLU A 23 3.76 2.69 -24.18
N ASN A 24 4.13 2.82 -25.47
CA ASN A 24 5.37 2.25 -26.02
C ASN A 24 6.57 3.18 -25.92
N HIS A 25 6.54 4.18 -25.04
CA HIS A 25 7.58 5.21 -24.91
C HIS A 25 7.99 5.39 -23.46
N SER A 26 9.20 5.91 -23.24
CA SER A 26 9.61 6.38 -21.91
C SER A 26 8.76 7.56 -21.49
N ILE A 27 8.08 7.46 -20.37
CA ILE A 27 7.15 8.49 -19.88
C ILE A 27 7.58 8.96 -18.51
N PHE A 28 7.49 10.25 -18.29
CA PHE A 28 7.45 10.82 -16.96
C PHE A 28 6.01 11.17 -16.61
N ASN A 29 5.46 10.48 -15.62
CA ASN A 29 4.10 10.66 -15.14
C ASN A 29 4.13 11.35 -13.78
N LEU A 30 3.50 12.52 -13.69
CA LEU A 30 3.30 13.25 -12.44
C LEU A 30 1.80 13.40 -12.17
N LYS A 31 1.34 12.88 -11.04
CA LYS A 31 -0.06 12.94 -10.61
C LYS A 31 -0.16 13.56 -9.23
N LEU A 32 -1.06 14.52 -9.08
CA LEU A 32 -1.41 15.13 -7.80
C LEU A 32 -2.93 14.99 -7.63
N ASN A 33 -3.35 14.23 -6.64
CA ASN A 33 -4.77 14.01 -6.36
C ASN A 33 -5.10 14.50 -4.94
N LYS A 34 -6.20 15.22 -4.82
CA LYS A 34 -6.77 15.60 -3.53
C LYS A 34 -8.18 15.03 -3.44
N PHE A 35 -8.44 14.29 -2.37
CA PHE A 35 -9.75 13.71 -2.05
C PHE A 35 -10.26 14.36 -0.77
N ILE A 36 -11.47 14.92 -0.82
CA ILE A 36 -12.16 15.50 0.33
C ILE A 36 -13.36 14.61 0.59
N CYS A 37 -13.33 13.83 1.68
CA CYS A 37 -14.40 12.93 2.06
C CYS A 37 -15.24 13.58 3.16
N GLU A 38 -16.49 13.91 2.83
CA GLU A 38 -17.46 14.44 3.78
C GLU A 38 -17.92 13.37 4.78
N ASN A 39 -18.73 13.76 5.78
CA ASN A 39 -19.14 12.84 6.84
C ASN A 39 -19.85 11.60 6.30
N SER A 40 -19.68 10.48 7.01
CA SER A 40 -20.37 9.21 6.75
C SER A 40 -20.20 8.69 5.32
N THR A 41 -19.03 8.92 4.71
CA THR A 41 -18.72 8.40 3.38
C THR A 41 -17.98 7.07 3.45
N ILE A 42 -18.21 6.22 2.44
CA ILE A 42 -17.40 5.03 2.16
C ILE A 42 -16.68 5.28 0.85
N PHE A 43 -15.35 5.44 0.92
CA PHE A 43 -14.54 5.72 -0.25
C PHE A 43 -13.49 4.64 -0.47
N LYS A 44 -13.51 4.02 -1.65
CA LYS A 44 -12.56 2.99 -2.07
C LYS A 44 -11.79 3.51 -3.29
N TYR A 45 -10.49 3.60 -3.16
CA TYR A 45 -9.61 3.99 -4.25
C TYR A 45 -8.66 2.84 -4.59
N GLY A 46 -8.75 2.35 -5.81
CA GLY A 46 -7.91 1.28 -6.31
C GLY A 46 -6.96 1.77 -7.39
N LYS A 47 -5.74 1.25 -7.38
CA LYS A 47 -4.72 1.56 -8.38
C LYS A 47 -4.02 0.29 -8.84
N SER A 48 -3.98 0.10 -10.15
CA SER A 48 -3.19 -0.95 -10.79
C SER A 48 -2.18 -0.34 -11.74
N PHE A 49 -0.91 -0.60 -11.46
CA PHE A 49 0.20 -0.17 -12.28
C PHE A 49 0.78 -1.38 -13.00
N ASN A 50 0.45 -1.55 -14.28
CA ASN A 50 0.89 -2.67 -15.12
C ASN A 50 1.52 -2.19 -16.43
N ASP A 51 2.44 -1.24 -16.34
CA ASP A 51 3.17 -0.73 -17.51
C ASP A 51 4.56 -1.35 -17.58
N HIS A 52 4.91 -1.97 -18.71
CA HIS A 52 6.21 -2.59 -18.95
C HIS A 52 7.24 -1.61 -19.55
N SER A 53 6.90 -0.33 -19.66
CA SER A 53 7.78 0.68 -20.23
C SER A 53 8.79 1.23 -19.22
N GLN A 54 9.76 1.98 -19.72
CA GLN A 54 10.67 2.78 -18.89
C GLN A 54 9.93 4.00 -18.32
N THR A 55 8.89 3.73 -17.51
CA THR A 55 8.06 4.79 -16.92
C THR A 55 8.66 5.25 -15.59
N TYR A 56 8.76 6.56 -15.43
CA TYR A 56 9.02 7.22 -14.17
C TYR A 56 7.70 7.79 -13.65
N SER A 57 7.16 7.22 -12.58
CA SER A 57 5.91 7.66 -11.98
C SER A 57 6.15 8.32 -10.63
N LEU A 58 5.63 9.52 -10.48
CA LEU A 58 5.58 10.24 -9.22
C LEU A 58 4.13 10.62 -8.93
N SER A 59 3.59 10.15 -7.81
CA SER A 59 2.22 10.48 -7.41
C SER A 59 2.16 10.98 -5.97
N TYR A 60 1.27 11.93 -5.74
CA TYR A 60 0.90 12.41 -4.42
C TYR A 60 -0.62 12.38 -4.29
N ASN A 61 -1.10 11.58 -3.34
CA ASN A 61 -2.50 11.36 -3.06
C ASN A 61 -2.79 11.86 -1.63
N TYR A 62 -3.52 12.94 -1.51
CA TYR A 62 -3.90 13.54 -0.23
C TYR A 62 -5.38 13.31 0.07
N TYR A 63 -5.66 12.71 1.22
CA TYR A 63 -7.01 12.38 1.68
C TYR A 63 -7.35 13.21 2.93
N GLN A 64 -8.29 14.12 2.78
CA GLN A 64 -8.85 14.90 3.87
C GLN A 64 -10.15 14.25 4.34
N ILE A 65 -10.13 13.66 5.54
CA ILE A 65 -11.19 12.79 6.05
C ILE A 65 -11.94 13.52 7.17
N LYS A 66 -13.28 13.59 7.00
CA LYS A 66 -14.20 14.09 8.01
C LYS A 66 -14.71 12.95 8.90
N LYS A 67 -15.85 13.18 9.58
CA LYS A 67 -16.39 12.29 10.61
C LYS A 67 -17.00 10.99 10.01
N ASP A 68 -16.80 9.86 10.69
CA ASP A 68 -17.41 8.56 10.38
C ASP A 68 -17.17 8.11 8.92
N VAL A 69 -15.96 8.35 8.39
CA VAL A 69 -15.57 7.95 7.04
C VAL A 69 -14.84 6.62 7.05
N VAL A 70 -15.15 5.76 6.09
CA VAL A 70 -14.39 4.53 5.82
C VAL A 70 -13.61 4.74 4.52
N LEU A 71 -12.29 4.85 4.64
CA LEU A 71 -11.36 4.96 3.52
C LEU A 71 -10.62 3.63 3.29
N SER A 72 -10.63 3.13 2.06
CA SER A 72 -9.72 2.07 1.61
C SER A 72 -8.93 2.53 0.41
N VAL A 73 -7.62 2.36 0.47
CA VAL A 73 -6.70 2.59 -0.66
C VAL A 73 -5.98 1.28 -0.95
N ASP A 74 -6.23 0.71 -2.12
CA ASP A 74 -5.68 -0.57 -2.56
C ASP A 74 -4.78 -0.35 -3.78
N SER A 75 -3.53 -0.80 -3.75
CA SER A 75 -2.57 -0.58 -4.83
C SER A 75 -1.82 -1.85 -5.19
N ILE A 76 -1.72 -2.14 -6.50
CA ILE A 76 -0.86 -3.18 -7.07
C ILE A 76 0.13 -2.53 -8.02
N ILE A 77 1.42 -2.66 -7.72
CA ILE A 77 2.50 -2.14 -8.55
C ILE A 77 3.31 -3.33 -9.07
N THR A 78 3.18 -3.64 -10.36
CA THR A 78 3.86 -4.79 -11.00
C THR A 78 4.96 -4.38 -11.94
N SER A 79 4.97 -3.12 -12.38
CA SER A 79 5.89 -2.63 -13.40
C SER A 79 5.99 -1.12 -13.40
N SER A 80 7.15 -0.63 -13.40
CA SER A 80 7.60 0.70 -13.79
C SER A 80 9.08 0.77 -13.45
N PHE A 81 9.89 1.46 -14.22
CA PHE A 81 11.31 1.57 -13.90
C PHE A 81 11.53 2.28 -12.56
N PHE A 82 10.77 3.34 -12.33
CA PHE A 82 10.76 4.08 -11.08
C PHE A 82 9.35 4.47 -10.71
N ASN A 83 8.90 4.04 -9.53
CA ASN A 83 7.60 4.43 -8.97
C ASN A 83 7.81 5.04 -7.59
N LYS A 84 7.37 6.27 -7.40
CA LYS A 84 7.36 6.92 -6.09
C LYS A 84 5.96 7.44 -5.78
N GLU A 85 5.39 6.94 -4.70
CA GLU A 85 4.06 7.30 -4.26
C GLU A 85 4.09 7.92 -2.86
N PHE A 86 3.44 9.07 -2.74
CA PHE A 86 3.13 9.70 -1.47
C PHE A 86 1.64 9.56 -1.21
N ILE A 87 1.29 9.00 -0.07
CA ILE A 87 -0.08 8.89 0.43
C ILE A 87 -0.13 9.64 1.76
N GLU A 88 -0.95 10.67 1.84
CA GLU A 88 -1.17 11.41 3.07
C GLU A 88 -2.65 11.39 3.44
N VAL A 89 -2.94 11.01 4.68
CA VAL A 89 -4.31 10.89 5.20
C VAL A 89 -4.43 11.72 6.48
N ASP A 90 -5.33 12.69 6.46
CA ASP A 90 -5.70 13.47 7.63
C ASP A 90 -7.05 13.03 8.19
N LEU A 91 -7.05 12.36 9.35
CA LEU A 91 -8.24 11.97 10.09
C LEU A 91 -8.62 13.12 11.03
N ASN A 92 -9.37 14.09 10.49
CA ASN A 92 -9.63 15.36 11.17
C ASN A 92 -10.81 15.33 12.13
N ASN A 93 -11.68 14.32 12.06
CA ASN A 93 -12.84 14.16 12.90
C ASN A 93 -12.98 12.71 13.35
N SER A 94 -13.72 12.50 14.45
CA SER A 94 -13.84 11.20 15.11
C SER A 94 -14.55 10.13 14.29
N GLY A 95 -14.27 8.85 14.63
CA GLY A 95 -14.99 7.68 14.14
C GLY A 95 -14.58 7.20 12.75
N SER A 96 -13.45 7.66 12.22
CA SER A 96 -13.02 7.30 10.87
C SER A 96 -12.00 6.16 10.85
N ASP A 97 -12.09 5.33 9.80
CA ASP A 97 -11.21 4.20 9.51
C ASP A 97 -10.46 4.44 8.19
N ALA A 98 -9.14 4.24 8.19
CA ALA A 98 -8.31 4.36 6.99
C ALA A 98 -7.45 3.11 6.80
N LYS A 99 -7.65 2.37 5.72
CA LYS A 99 -6.85 1.20 5.34
C LYS A 99 -6.07 1.47 4.07
N ILE A 100 -4.77 1.24 4.12
CA ILE A 100 -3.85 1.38 2.99
C ILE A 100 -3.20 0.02 2.75
N ASN A 101 -3.58 -0.64 1.66
CA ASN A 101 -3.11 -1.96 1.29
C ASN A 101 -2.30 -1.88 0.00
N ILE A 102 -1.04 -2.28 0.03
CA ILE A 102 -0.13 -2.17 -1.12
C ILE A 102 0.58 -3.49 -1.37
N LEU A 103 0.51 -3.96 -2.61
CA LEU A 103 1.32 -5.05 -3.12
C LEU A 103 2.29 -4.53 -4.18
N ASN A 104 3.57 -4.66 -3.92
CA ASN A 104 4.64 -4.34 -4.86
C ASN A 104 5.29 -5.63 -5.38
N LEU A 105 5.33 -5.80 -6.69
CA LEU A 105 5.99 -6.90 -7.38
C LEU A 105 7.13 -6.34 -8.22
N GLY A 106 8.30 -6.15 -7.60
CA GLY A 106 9.49 -5.58 -8.23
C GLY A 106 10.34 -6.64 -8.91
N LYS A 107 10.85 -6.33 -10.10
CA LYS A 107 11.77 -7.16 -10.88
C LYS A 107 12.79 -6.31 -11.63
N ASP A 108 13.78 -6.95 -12.22
CA ASP A 108 14.86 -6.30 -12.97
C ASP A 108 15.58 -5.24 -12.12
N GLU A 109 15.67 -4.00 -12.56
CA GLU A 109 16.27 -2.86 -11.84
C GLU A 109 15.21 -1.86 -11.34
N GLN A 110 13.98 -2.31 -11.14
CA GLN A 110 12.87 -1.45 -10.72
C GLN A 110 13.08 -0.89 -9.33
N HIS A 111 12.67 0.37 -9.15
CA HIS A 111 12.67 1.04 -7.87
C HIS A 111 11.26 1.49 -7.49
N ILE A 112 10.78 1.00 -6.35
CA ILE A 112 9.43 1.28 -5.84
C ILE A 112 9.57 1.94 -4.47
N ASP A 113 9.03 3.15 -4.30
CA ASP A 113 9.15 3.94 -3.07
C ASP A 113 7.75 4.38 -2.60
N ASN A 114 7.29 3.81 -1.48
CA ASN A 114 6.03 4.14 -0.84
C ASN A 114 6.28 4.99 0.40
N ASN A 115 5.74 6.21 0.40
CA ASN A 115 5.76 7.12 1.54
C ASN A 115 4.32 7.33 2.03
N ILE A 116 4.01 6.86 3.22
CA ILE A 116 2.67 6.90 3.79
C ILE A 116 2.72 7.71 5.08
N LEU A 117 1.95 8.78 5.14
CA LEU A 117 1.73 9.59 6.33
C LEU A 117 0.27 9.53 6.73
N ILE A 118 -0.01 9.15 7.97
CA ILE A 118 -1.36 9.20 8.53
C ILE A 118 -1.35 10.09 9.77
N ASN A 119 -2.14 11.14 9.74
CA ASN A 119 -2.32 12.07 10.84
C ASN A 119 -3.64 11.78 11.55
N HIS A 120 -3.57 11.27 12.77
CA HIS A 120 -4.72 11.14 13.67
C HIS A 120 -4.87 12.45 14.43
N ASN A 121 -5.79 13.29 14.00
CA ASN A 121 -6.07 14.61 14.56
C ASN A 121 -7.30 14.60 15.49
N ALA A 122 -8.05 13.49 15.54
CA ALA A 122 -9.26 13.33 16.34
C ALA A 122 -9.33 11.95 16.99
N GLU A 123 -10.14 11.84 18.04
CA GLU A 123 -10.36 10.63 18.82
C GLU A 123 -11.13 9.54 18.06
N HIS A 124 -11.06 8.28 18.54
CA HIS A 124 -11.79 7.12 18.02
C HIS A 124 -11.56 6.84 16.56
N CYS A 125 -10.38 7.13 16.03
CA CYS A 125 -10.00 6.82 14.66
C CYS A 125 -9.11 5.59 14.58
N THR A 126 -9.27 4.81 13.51
CA THR A 126 -8.44 3.64 13.25
C THR A 126 -7.65 3.81 11.96
N SER A 127 -6.43 3.22 11.90
CA SER A 127 -5.68 3.17 10.66
C SER A 127 -4.85 1.90 10.55
N PHE A 128 -4.72 1.41 9.31
CA PHE A 128 -3.90 0.25 9.02
C PHE A 128 -3.11 0.45 7.73
N GLN A 129 -1.79 0.27 7.80
CA GLN A 129 -0.90 0.26 6.65
C GLN A 129 -0.40 -1.18 6.44
N HIS A 130 -0.81 -1.82 5.36
CA HIS A 130 -0.46 -3.18 5.03
C HIS A 130 0.30 -3.22 3.70
N VAL A 131 1.63 -3.34 3.77
CA VAL A 131 2.51 -3.31 2.60
C VAL A 131 3.24 -4.65 2.47
N ARG A 132 3.18 -5.24 1.29
CA ARG A 132 3.90 -6.45 0.89
C ARG A 132 4.77 -6.16 -0.32
N ASN A 133 6.03 -6.51 -0.23
CA ASN A 133 6.99 -6.38 -1.33
C ASN A 133 7.50 -7.78 -1.71
N VAL A 134 7.39 -8.14 -2.98
CA VAL A 134 8.05 -9.30 -3.59
C VAL A 134 9.07 -8.75 -4.57
N LEU A 135 10.34 -9.03 -4.34
CA LEU A 135 11.45 -8.39 -5.05
C LEU A 135 12.36 -9.43 -5.66
N ASP A 136 12.58 -9.33 -6.96
CA ASP A 136 13.47 -10.21 -7.73
C ASP A 136 14.54 -9.41 -8.47
N ASN A 137 15.58 -10.09 -8.92
CA ASN A 137 16.75 -9.55 -9.62
C ASN A 137 17.42 -8.42 -8.81
N LYS A 138 17.53 -7.21 -9.35
CA LYS A 138 18.14 -6.02 -8.70
C LYS A 138 17.09 -5.01 -8.23
N SER A 139 15.83 -5.42 -8.15
CA SER A 139 14.77 -4.50 -7.76
C SER A 139 14.91 -4.02 -6.31
N THR A 140 14.45 -2.82 -6.08
CA THR A 140 14.51 -2.17 -4.77
C THR A 140 13.13 -1.66 -4.36
N ALA A 141 12.72 -1.95 -3.13
CA ALA A 141 11.55 -1.32 -2.51
C ALA A 141 11.96 -0.49 -1.29
N VAL A 142 11.35 0.66 -1.16
CA VAL A 142 11.47 1.54 0.02
C VAL A 142 10.08 1.74 0.61
N PHE A 143 9.97 1.54 1.92
CA PHE A 143 8.77 1.83 2.69
C PHE A 143 9.11 2.85 3.78
N ASN A 144 8.51 4.04 3.71
CA ASN A 144 8.51 5.04 4.74
C ASN A 144 7.08 5.22 5.25
N GLY A 145 6.75 4.59 6.37
CA GLY A 145 5.44 4.69 6.99
C GLY A 145 5.52 5.56 8.24
N LYS A 146 4.78 6.66 8.29
CA LYS A 146 4.71 7.50 9.48
C LYS A 146 3.26 7.65 9.94
N VAL A 147 3.05 7.47 11.25
CA VAL A 147 1.79 7.79 11.91
C VAL A 147 2.07 8.86 12.96
N ILE A 148 1.27 9.91 12.95
CA ILE A 148 1.30 10.98 13.95
C ILE A 148 -0.04 10.96 14.67
N VAL A 149 0.00 10.85 16.00
CA VAL A 149 -1.20 10.87 16.86
C VAL A 149 -1.14 12.13 17.70
N ALA A 150 -2.04 13.07 17.45
CA ALA A 150 -2.14 14.33 18.18
C ALA A 150 -2.57 14.10 19.64
N GLU A 151 -2.29 15.04 20.54
CA GLU A 151 -2.61 14.96 21.97
C GLU A 151 -4.10 14.67 22.25
N GLY A 152 -5.00 15.27 21.44
CA GLY A 152 -6.45 15.08 21.56
C GLY A 152 -6.97 13.79 20.88
N ALA A 153 -6.15 13.05 20.14
CA ALA A 153 -6.57 11.88 19.37
C ALA A 153 -6.58 10.60 20.25
N GLN A 154 -7.32 10.65 21.35
CA GLN A 154 -7.46 9.52 22.28
C GLN A 154 -8.22 8.35 21.62
N GLN A 155 -8.01 7.13 22.12
CA GLN A 155 -8.59 5.90 21.63
C GLN A 155 -8.33 5.66 20.12
N THR A 156 -7.16 6.11 19.67
CA THR A 156 -6.61 5.76 18.35
C THR A 156 -6.14 4.32 18.35
N ASP A 157 -6.50 3.56 17.32
CA ASP A 157 -5.91 2.26 17.01
C ASP A 157 -5.19 2.33 15.66
N SER A 158 -3.87 2.14 15.67
CA SER A 158 -3.06 2.25 14.45
C SER A 158 -2.03 1.13 14.36
N ASN A 159 -1.96 0.48 13.20
CA ASN A 159 -0.97 -0.56 12.94
C ASN A 159 -0.30 -0.40 11.59
N GLN A 160 1.03 -0.61 11.55
CA GLN A 160 1.83 -0.63 10.34
C GLN A 160 2.46 -2.02 10.17
N SER A 161 2.20 -2.69 9.06
CA SER A 161 2.76 -3.99 8.72
C SER A 161 3.45 -3.93 7.37
N ASN A 162 4.79 -4.01 7.36
CA ASN A 162 5.57 -4.14 6.14
C ASN A 162 6.31 -5.48 6.14
N LYS A 163 6.07 -6.32 5.12
CA LYS A 163 6.83 -7.56 4.92
C LYS A 163 7.45 -7.57 3.53
N ASN A 164 8.68 -8.00 3.46
CA ASN A 164 9.48 -8.02 2.24
C ASN A 164 9.98 -9.44 1.97
N LEU A 165 9.67 -9.96 0.79
CA LEU A 165 10.13 -11.25 0.29
C LEU A 165 11.16 -11.01 -0.81
N LEU A 166 12.42 -11.35 -0.53
CA LEU A 166 13.53 -11.25 -1.46
C LEU A 166 13.72 -12.58 -2.20
N LEU A 167 13.61 -12.55 -3.52
CA LEU A 167 13.78 -13.72 -4.38
C LEU A 167 15.20 -13.83 -4.94
N SER A 168 15.98 -12.76 -4.87
CA SER A 168 17.35 -12.71 -5.32
C SER A 168 18.27 -12.05 -4.28
N LEU A 169 19.57 -12.36 -4.34
CA LEU A 169 20.60 -11.77 -3.47
C LEU A 169 20.93 -10.30 -3.81
N GLU A 170 20.53 -9.84 -4.99
CA GLU A 170 20.75 -8.46 -5.44
C GLU A 170 19.54 -7.55 -5.20
N SER A 171 18.38 -8.13 -4.82
CA SER A 171 17.21 -7.34 -4.47
C SER A 171 17.33 -6.72 -3.09
N ASN A 172 16.74 -5.53 -2.91
CA ASN A 172 16.87 -4.76 -1.69
C ASN A 172 15.52 -4.25 -1.18
N ALA A 173 15.34 -4.29 0.14
CA ALA A 173 14.18 -3.71 0.80
C ALA A 173 14.63 -2.80 1.95
N PHE A 174 14.17 -1.56 1.95
CA PHE A 174 14.39 -0.58 3.00
C PHE A 174 13.06 -0.27 3.68
N SER A 175 12.99 -0.46 5.00
CA SER A 175 11.77 -0.27 5.76
C SER A 175 12.02 0.66 6.93
N ASN A 176 11.25 1.75 7.00
CA ASN A 176 11.39 2.80 7.99
C ASN A 176 9.99 3.17 8.55
N PRO A 177 9.38 2.29 9.38
CA PRO A 177 8.15 2.63 10.08
C PRO A 177 8.44 3.57 11.25
N GLN A 178 7.60 4.59 11.42
CA GLN A 178 7.74 5.62 12.47
C GLN A 178 6.38 5.86 13.14
N LEU A 179 6.41 5.96 14.48
CA LEU A 179 5.26 6.35 15.30
C LEU A 179 5.64 7.59 16.12
N GLU A 180 4.84 8.65 15.98
CA GLU A 180 4.95 9.86 16.78
C GLU A 180 3.64 10.05 17.56
N ILE A 181 3.65 9.73 18.85
CA ILE A 181 2.44 9.59 19.65
C ILE A 181 2.46 10.63 20.75
N HIS A 182 1.46 11.51 20.77
CA HIS A 182 1.27 12.55 21.76
C HIS A 182 0.04 12.33 22.68
N ALA A 183 -0.78 11.29 22.38
CA ALA A 183 -1.93 10.88 23.19
C ALA A 183 -1.56 9.73 24.14
N GLU A 184 -2.29 9.57 25.26
CA GLU A 184 -1.99 8.58 26.29
C GLU A 184 -2.79 7.27 26.10
N ASP A 185 -4.08 7.38 25.74
CA ASP A 185 -4.97 6.22 25.60
C ASP A 185 -5.07 5.79 24.13
N VAL A 186 -4.06 5.04 23.67
CA VAL A 186 -3.97 4.59 22.30
C VAL A 186 -3.40 3.17 22.19
N SER A 187 -3.74 2.48 21.08
CA SER A 187 -3.18 1.20 20.68
C SER A 187 -2.44 1.39 19.36
N CYS A 188 -1.12 1.57 19.41
CA CYS A 188 -0.33 1.81 18.22
C CYS A 188 0.84 0.85 18.14
N GLY A 189 1.05 0.27 16.94
CA GLY A 189 2.13 -0.67 16.72
C GLY A 189 2.67 -0.64 15.29
N HIS A 190 3.88 -1.14 15.14
CA HIS A 190 4.44 -1.41 13.83
C HIS A 190 5.23 -2.72 13.81
N GLY A 191 5.28 -3.34 12.64
CA GLY A 191 6.11 -4.53 12.40
C GLY A 191 6.69 -4.50 11.00
N SER A 192 7.96 -4.84 10.89
CA SER A 192 8.61 -5.01 9.59
C SER A 192 9.46 -6.27 9.58
N THR A 193 9.37 -7.03 8.48
CA THR A 193 10.18 -8.22 8.28
C THR A 193 10.74 -8.24 6.86
N THR A 194 11.96 -8.75 6.71
CA THR A 194 12.59 -8.99 5.41
C THR A 194 13.21 -10.38 5.43
N GLY A 195 12.91 -11.19 4.43
CA GLY A 195 13.42 -12.55 4.32
C GLY A 195 13.36 -13.11 2.91
N ALA A 196 13.99 -14.26 2.72
CA ALA A 196 13.88 -15.07 1.51
C ALA A 196 12.75 -16.10 1.63
N LEU A 197 12.47 -16.83 0.54
CA LEU A 197 11.59 -17.99 0.60
C LEU A 197 12.12 -19.02 1.58
N ASP A 198 11.21 -19.61 2.36
CA ASP A 198 11.55 -20.67 3.29
C ASP A 198 11.90 -21.96 2.54
N GLU A 199 13.14 -22.38 2.63
CA GLU A 199 13.67 -23.56 1.98
C GLU A 199 12.99 -24.86 2.49
N ASN A 200 12.54 -24.90 3.74
CA ASN A 200 11.80 -26.04 4.26
C ASN A 200 10.44 -26.17 3.60
N SER A 201 9.76 -25.06 3.37
CA SER A 201 8.48 -25.03 2.65
C SER A 201 8.66 -25.45 1.19
N ILE A 202 9.71 -25.01 0.53
CA ILE A 202 10.08 -25.46 -0.83
C ILE A 202 10.33 -26.98 -0.83
N PHE A 203 11.16 -27.46 0.09
CA PHE A 203 11.46 -28.89 0.20
C PHE A 203 10.20 -29.73 0.43
N TYR A 204 9.32 -29.30 1.32
CA TYR A 204 8.05 -29.99 1.61
C TYR A 204 7.15 -30.12 0.38
N LEU A 205 7.01 -29.07 -0.41
CA LEU A 205 6.23 -29.08 -1.65
C LEU A 205 6.86 -29.99 -2.70
N ARG A 206 8.18 -29.95 -2.84
CA ARG A 206 8.92 -30.82 -3.77
C ARG A 206 8.85 -32.29 -3.39
N ALA A 207 8.85 -32.62 -2.11
CA ALA A 207 8.66 -34.00 -1.62
C ALA A 207 7.28 -34.58 -1.96
N ARG A 208 6.31 -33.71 -2.33
CA ARG A 208 4.99 -34.12 -2.83
C ARG A 208 4.87 -34.12 -4.35
N GLY A 209 5.99 -33.98 -5.07
CA GLY A 209 6.02 -34.07 -6.52
C GLY A 209 5.80 -32.72 -7.23
N ILE A 210 5.74 -31.60 -6.49
CA ILE A 210 5.65 -30.27 -7.09
C ILE A 210 7.06 -29.86 -7.52
N ASP A 211 7.23 -29.41 -8.76
CA ASP A 211 8.51 -28.91 -9.24
C ASP A 211 8.89 -27.60 -8.54
N TYR A 212 10.20 -27.26 -8.58
CA TYR A 212 10.73 -26.11 -7.86
C TYR A 212 10.04 -24.79 -8.26
N SER A 213 9.85 -24.55 -9.57
CA SER A 213 9.23 -23.32 -10.08
C SER A 213 7.78 -23.17 -9.62
N SER A 214 7.03 -24.27 -9.64
CA SER A 214 5.65 -24.29 -9.17
C SER A 214 5.56 -24.09 -7.65
N ALA A 215 6.46 -24.72 -6.87
CA ALA A 215 6.53 -24.53 -5.42
C ALA A 215 6.84 -23.06 -5.06
N GLN A 216 7.82 -22.46 -5.75
CA GLN A 216 8.17 -21.05 -5.58
C GLN A 216 6.97 -20.13 -5.85
N LYS A 217 6.28 -20.32 -6.98
CA LYS A 217 5.08 -19.54 -7.33
C LYS A 217 3.97 -19.69 -6.29
N MET A 218 3.77 -20.89 -5.75
CA MET A 218 2.75 -21.11 -4.72
C MET A 218 3.07 -20.31 -3.45
N LEU A 219 4.32 -20.28 -3.00
CA LEU A 219 4.71 -19.53 -1.81
C LEU A 219 4.64 -18.03 -2.02
N ILE A 220 5.03 -17.53 -3.21
CA ILE A 220 4.89 -16.12 -3.58
C ILE A 220 3.42 -15.71 -3.57
N LYS A 221 2.54 -16.52 -4.18
CA LYS A 221 1.10 -16.26 -4.16
C LYS A 221 0.53 -16.26 -2.74
N ALA A 222 0.94 -17.20 -1.89
CA ALA A 222 0.50 -17.22 -0.50
C ALA A 222 0.93 -15.95 0.26
N PHE A 223 2.15 -15.48 0.05
CA PHE A 223 2.66 -14.24 0.63
C PHE A 223 1.90 -12.99 0.13
N ALA A 224 1.68 -12.89 -1.18
CA ALA A 224 0.92 -11.78 -1.76
C ALA A 224 -0.55 -11.80 -1.33
N LYS A 225 -1.13 -12.98 -1.19
CA LYS A 225 -2.53 -13.17 -0.80
C LYS A 225 -2.85 -12.55 0.57
N GLU A 226 -1.88 -12.48 1.49
CA GLU A 226 -2.09 -11.85 2.80
C GLU A 226 -2.57 -10.39 2.70
N VAL A 227 -2.12 -9.63 1.70
CA VAL A 227 -2.58 -8.25 1.49
C VAL A 227 -3.75 -8.16 0.51
N ILE A 228 -3.78 -9.06 -0.49
CA ILE A 228 -4.85 -9.09 -1.49
C ILE A 228 -6.21 -9.41 -0.85
N ASP A 229 -6.24 -10.29 0.14
CA ASP A 229 -7.46 -10.62 0.86
C ASP A 229 -8.04 -9.42 1.65
N ASP A 230 -7.21 -8.41 1.95
CA ASP A 230 -7.62 -7.18 2.62
C ASP A 230 -8.10 -6.10 1.63
N PHE A 231 -7.93 -6.30 0.31
CA PHE A 231 -8.39 -5.34 -0.69
C PHE A 231 -9.91 -5.20 -0.67
N SER A 232 -10.37 -3.97 -0.65
CA SER A 232 -11.80 -3.62 -0.67
C SER A 232 -12.43 -3.73 -2.06
N LEU A 233 -11.59 -3.77 -3.12
CA LEU A 233 -11.98 -3.80 -4.52
C LEU A 233 -11.71 -5.18 -5.12
N SER A 234 -12.77 -5.96 -5.37
CA SER A 234 -12.66 -7.33 -5.92
C SER A 234 -11.98 -7.37 -7.29
N SER A 235 -12.14 -6.33 -8.11
CA SER A 235 -11.48 -6.23 -9.41
C SER A 235 -9.96 -6.18 -9.33
N LEU A 236 -9.38 -5.69 -8.24
CA LEU A 236 -7.94 -5.76 -8.02
C LEU A 236 -7.49 -7.11 -7.48
N GLN A 237 -8.35 -7.82 -6.75
CA GLN A 237 -8.06 -9.19 -6.29
C GLN A 237 -7.88 -10.16 -7.46
N ASP A 238 -8.62 -9.95 -8.57
CA ASP A 238 -8.57 -10.79 -9.77
C ASP A 238 -7.34 -10.53 -10.64
N LEU A 239 -6.61 -9.43 -10.45
CA LEU A 239 -5.41 -9.07 -11.22
C LEU A 239 -4.11 -9.69 -10.68
N SER A 240 -4.14 -10.41 -9.57
CA SER A 240 -2.99 -10.87 -8.79
C SER A 240 -2.58 -12.34 -9.02
#